data_4e31d99ce89de58ff86c5147dec396c8
#
_entry.id   4e31d99ce89de58ff86c5147dec396c8
#
_cell.length_a   1.000
_cell.length_b   1.000
_cell.length_c   1.000
_cell.angle_alpha   90.00
_cell.angle_beta   90.00
_cell.angle_gamma   90.00
#
_symmetry.space_group_name_H-M   'P 1'
#
loop_
_entity.id
_entity.type
_entity.pdbx_description
1 polymer ?
#
loop_
_entity_poly.entity_id
_entity_poly.type
_entity_poly.pdbx_seq_one_letter_code
_entity_poly.pdbx_strand_id
1 'polypeptide(L)'
;MQLSKPQRQVADNKSRFRILCTGRRFGKTTLAIRELCYNAREPNKVCWYVAPSYRQAKQIAWVKLKQILKDLRWIRKVNEAELTIELKNKSRICLRGADNKDSLRGVGIDFIVLDECADIDEQAWSEVLRPTLSDTKGSAVFAGTPKGMNWFHDLYQRGQDQTEEEYSSFLFTTLEGGFVDSGEIEQAKRDLDAKTFRQEYQATWETYSGIIYYGFSTSENIKHFDQPLDNNIIHIGMDFNLDPMCAVVSYISNGVVYIMDEIQIWSSNTDELCQEIHRRYPGKKIFVYPDPASRQRKTSAGGRTDLSILQNNGFVCKVPPRHMAIRDRINSVNAKLCSASNERQVFIHPKCKNLLNSVSKHTYKEGTVL
;
A
#
# COMPACT_ATOMS: atom_id res chain seq x y z
N MET A 1 22.60 -18.96 -6.99
CA MET A 1 21.47 -18.51 -6.13
C MET A 1 20.58 -19.72 -5.88
N GLN A 2 20.37 -20.06 -4.63
CA GLN A 2 19.44 -21.13 -4.24
C GLN A 2 18.00 -20.57 -4.23
N LEU A 3 17.10 -21.27 -4.93
CA LEU A 3 15.69 -20.94 -4.98
C LEU A 3 14.90 -21.80 -3.98
N SER A 4 13.86 -21.23 -3.36
CA SER A 4 12.86 -22.01 -2.61
C SER A 4 12.07 -22.92 -3.55
N LYS A 5 11.32 -23.88 -2.99
CA LYS A 5 10.51 -24.81 -3.80
C LYS A 5 9.49 -24.05 -4.68
N PRO A 6 8.70 -23.06 -4.17
CA PRO A 6 7.80 -22.27 -5.00
C PRO A 6 8.51 -21.48 -6.09
N GLN A 7 9.66 -20.87 -5.78
CA GLN A 7 10.45 -20.15 -6.79
C GLN A 7 10.96 -21.05 -7.91
N ARG A 8 11.36 -22.30 -7.60
CA ARG A 8 11.76 -23.29 -8.62
C ARG A 8 10.59 -23.65 -9.53
N GLN A 9 9.40 -23.82 -8.97
CA GLN A 9 8.19 -24.11 -9.76
C GLN A 9 7.96 -23.06 -10.87
N VAL A 10 8.16 -21.77 -10.54
CA VAL A 10 8.09 -20.69 -11.53
C VAL A 10 9.25 -20.71 -12.51
N ALA A 11 10.48 -20.93 -12.01
CA ALA A 11 11.70 -20.90 -12.83
C ALA A 11 11.77 -22.06 -13.82
N ASP A 12 11.25 -23.23 -13.45
CA ASP A 12 11.30 -24.46 -14.28
C ASP A 12 10.13 -24.52 -15.30
N ASN A 13 9.10 -23.70 -15.13
CA ASN A 13 7.99 -23.58 -16.08
C ASN A 13 8.49 -22.98 -17.41
N LYS A 14 8.00 -23.53 -18.54
CA LYS A 14 8.47 -23.22 -19.90
C LYS A 14 7.58 -22.28 -20.67
N SER A 15 6.45 -21.81 -20.07
CA SER A 15 5.59 -20.85 -20.73
C SER A 15 6.32 -19.55 -21.02
N ARG A 16 6.02 -18.99 -22.17
CA ARG A 16 6.61 -17.76 -22.67
C ARG A 16 6.35 -16.58 -21.74
N PHE A 17 5.15 -16.53 -21.18
CA PHE A 17 4.68 -15.48 -20.26
C PHE A 17 4.30 -16.10 -18.94
N ARG A 18 5.05 -15.79 -17.88
CA ARG A 18 4.86 -16.32 -16.54
C ARG A 18 4.42 -15.21 -15.59
N ILE A 19 3.26 -15.36 -14.97
CA ILE A 19 2.67 -14.38 -14.09
C ILE A 19 2.80 -14.86 -12.64
N LEU A 20 3.54 -14.11 -11.83
CA LEU A 20 3.85 -14.44 -10.44
C LEU A 20 3.17 -13.45 -9.49
N CYS A 21 2.03 -13.84 -8.94
CA CYS A 21 1.30 -13.13 -7.90
C CYS A 21 1.74 -13.65 -6.54
N THR A 22 2.27 -12.79 -5.67
CA THR A 22 2.70 -13.25 -4.34
C THR A 22 2.46 -12.23 -3.26
N GLY A 23 2.39 -12.73 -2.02
CA GLY A 23 2.49 -11.88 -0.85
C GLY A 23 3.86 -11.18 -0.77
N ARG A 24 3.93 -10.14 0.06
CA ARG A 24 5.18 -9.43 0.31
C ARG A 24 6.25 -10.34 0.88
N ARG A 25 7.52 -10.02 0.62
CA ARG A 25 8.69 -10.77 1.12
C ARG A 25 8.78 -12.23 0.65
N PHE A 26 8.01 -12.62 -0.35
CA PHE A 26 8.16 -13.93 -1.01
C PHE A 26 9.53 -14.15 -1.67
N GLY A 27 10.26 -13.08 -1.99
CA GLY A 27 11.53 -13.15 -2.69
C GLY A 27 11.42 -12.99 -4.22
N LYS A 28 10.38 -12.29 -4.71
CA LYS A 28 10.17 -11.94 -6.14
C LYS A 28 11.43 -11.42 -6.82
N THR A 29 12.06 -10.41 -6.23
CA THR A 29 13.27 -9.78 -6.79
C THR A 29 14.44 -10.76 -6.87
N THR A 30 14.57 -11.71 -5.94
CA THR A 30 15.61 -12.74 -6.00
C THR A 30 15.40 -13.67 -7.19
N LEU A 31 14.16 -14.10 -7.41
CA LEU A 31 13.78 -14.87 -8.59
C LEU A 31 13.99 -14.06 -9.88
N ALA A 32 13.54 -12.81 -9.93
CA ALA A 32 13.71 -11.91 -11.06
C ALA A 32 15.18 -11.78 -11.50
N ILE A 33 16.07 -11.52 -10.55
CA ILE A 33 17.52 -11.41 -10.83
C ILE A 33 18.08 -12.76 -11.32
N ARG A 34 17.65 -13.85 -10.72
CA ARG A 34 18.06 -15.20 -11.17
C ARG A 34 17.64 -15.48 -12.61
N GLU A 35 16.40 -15.13 -12.96
CA GLU A 35 15.87 -15.31 -14.31
C GLU A 35 16.60 -14.43 -15.34
N LEU A 36 16.91 -13.18 -15.00
CA LEU A 36 17.75 -12.31 -15.83
C LEU A 36 19.13 -12.93 -16.07
N CYS A 37 19.81 -13.39 -15.02
CA CYS A 37 21.11 -14.04 -15.15
C CYS A 37 21.03 -15.33 -15.98
N TYR A 38 19.95 -16.12 -15.78
CA TYR A 38 19.75 -17.35 -16.51
C TYR A 38 19.59 -17.12 -18.01
N ASN A 39 18.76 -16.17 -18.43
CA ASN A 39 18.54 -15.84 -19.82
C ASN A 39 19.75 -15.14 -20.47
N ALA A 40 20.45 -14.28 -19.73
CA ALA A 40 21.65 -13.59 -20.20
C ALA A 40 22.87 -14.51 -20.30
N ARG A 41 22.80 -15.78 -19.89
CA ARG A 41 23.85 -16.77 -20.02
C ARG A 41 24.14 -17.14 -21.48
N GLU A 42 23.09 -17.15 -22.33
CA GLU A 42 23.24 -17.30 -23.75
C GLU A 42 23.88 -16.03 -24.37
N PRO A 43 24.76 -16.16 -25.39
CA PRO A 43 25.45 -15.01 -25.99
C PRO A 43 24.48 -14.04 -26.71
N ASN A 44 24.87 -12.77 -26.73
CA ASN A 44 24.19 -11.68 -27.46
C ASN A 44 22.74 -11.43 -27.05
N LYS A 45 22.33 -11.85 -25.84
CA LYS A 45 20.98 -11.63 -25.33
C LYS A 45 20.80 -10.25 -24.72
N VAL A 46 19.61 -9.67 -24.92
CA VAL A 46 19.17 -8.42 -24.30
C VAL A 46 18.10 -8.75 -23.26
N CYS A 47 18.42 -8.55 -21.99
CA CYS A 47 17.51 -8.83 -20.88
C CYS A 47 17.18 -7.54 -20.12
N TRP A 48 15.92 -7.30 -19.85
CA TRP A 48 15.47 -6.11 -19.13
C TRP A 48 14.78 -6.45 -17.81
N TYR A 49 15.09 -5.62 -16.80
CA TYR A 49 14.32 -5.52 -15.57
C TYR A 49 13.57 -4.19 -15.59
N VAL A 50 12.26 -4.24 -15.53
CA VAL A 50 11.39 -3.07 -15.57
C VAL A 50 10.65 -2.97 -14.23
N ALA A 51 10.72 -1.79 -13.61
CA ALA A 51 9.97 -1.42 -12.41
C ALA A 51 9.05 -0.22 -12.73
N PRO A 52 8.11 0.13 -11.86
CA PRO A 52 7.22 1.29 -12.07
C PRO A 52 7.98 2.59 -12.34
N SER A 53 9.14 2.80 -11.70
CA SER A 53 10.01 3.94 -11.97
C SER A 53 11.48 3.56 -12.02
N TYR A 54 12.26 4.39 -12.72
CA TYR A 54 13.72 4.23 -12.80
C TYR A 54 14.38 4.21 -11.42
N ARG A 55 13.90 5.06 -10.49
CA ARG A 55 14.40 5.11 -9.11
C ARG A 55 14.15 3.80 -8.37
N GLN A 56 12.98 3.21 -8.52
CA GLN A 56 12.65 1.92 -7.93
C GLN A 56 13.49 0.79 -8.52
N ALA A 57 13.66 0.73 -9.85
CA ALA A 57 14.53 -0.25 -10.49
C ALA A 57 15.95 -0.21 -9.90
N LYS A 58 16.51 1.00 -9.73
CA LYS A 58 17.83 1.21 -9.13
C LYS A 58 17.89 0.73 -7.67
N GLN A 59 16.93 1.12 -6.86
CA GLN A 59 16.90 0.80 -5.42
C GLN A 59 16.71 -0.69 -5.16
N ILE A 60 15.85 -1.35 -5.94
CA ILE A 60 15.42 -2.73 -5.68
C ILE A 60 16.45 -3.74 -6.21
N ALA A 61 16.90 -3.57 -7.45
CA ALA A 61 17.63 -4.63 -8.16
C ALA A 61 19.10 -4.31 -8.46
N TRP A 62 19.49 -3.04 -8.65
CA TRP A 62 20.80 -2.70 -9.23
C TRP A 62 22.00 -3.20 -8.44
N VAL A 63 22.04 -2.91 -7.14
CA VAL A 63 23.18 -3.30 -6.29
C VAL A 63 23.30 -4.81 -6.20
N LYS A 64 22.17 -5.49 -6.01
CA LYS A 64 22.12 -6.95 -5.89
C LYS A 64 22.52 -7.65 -7.19
N LEU A 65 22.04 -7.17 -8.33
CA LEU A 65 22.40 -7.69 -9.65
C LEU A 65 23.90 -7.54 -9.92
N LYS A 66 24.46 -6.35 -9.68
CA LYS A 66 25.91 -6.12 -9.83
C LYS A 66 26.75 -7.06 -8.98
N GLN A 67 26.36 -7.21 -7.70
CA GLN A 67 27.11 -8.11 -6.80
C GLN A 67 27.12 -9.55 -7.33
N ILE A 68 25.96 -10.08 -7.72
CA ILE A 68 25.83 -11.43 -8.25
C ILE A 68 26.67 -11.64 -9.51
N LEU A 69 26.58 -10.69 -10.47
CA LEU A 69 27.34 -10.79 -11.71
C LEU A 69 28.85 -10.62 -11.51
N LYS A 70 29.26 -9.84 -10.49
CA LYS A 70 30.66 -9.72 -10.07
C LYS A 70 31.19 -11.05 -9.50
N ASP A 71 30.42 -11.68 -8.62
CA ASP A 71 30.77 -12.98 -8.01
C ASP A 71 30.88 -14.08 -9.07
N LEU A 72 30.02 -14.04 -10.09
CA LEU A 72 30.11 -14.94 -11.25
C LEU A 72 31.23 -14.58 -12.23
N ARG A 73 31.90 -13.45 -12.07
CA ARG A 73 32.95 -12.91 -12.96
C ARG A 73 32.48 -12.73 -14.42
N TRP A 74 31.18 -12.40 -14.60
CA TRP A 74 30.58 -12.26 -15.93
C TRP A 74 30.65 -10.84 -16.49
N ILE A 75 30.87 -9.83 -15.66
CA ILE A 75 30.87 -8.43 -16.06
C ILE A 75 32.03 -8.12 -17.00
N ARG A 76 31.72 -7.49 -18.14
CA ARG A 76 32.64 -6.83 -19.04
C ARG A 76 32.70 -5.31 -18.78
N LYS A 77 31.53 -4.65 -18.77
CA LYS A 77 31.41 -3.19 -18.57
C LYS A 77 30.13 -2.87 -17.79
N VAL A 78 30.17 -1.83 -16.98
CA VAL A 78 29.01 -1.28 -16.25
C VAL A 78 28.80 0.17 -16.64
N ASN A 79 27.59 0.56 -16.99
CA ASN A 79 27.15 1.93 -17.16
C ASN A 79 26.19 2.27 -16.01
N GLU A 80 26.68 3.03 -15.03
CA GLU A 80 25.91 3.43 -13.83
C GLU A 80 24.81 4.47 -14.15
N ALA A 81 25.03 5.29 -15.19
CA ALA A 81 24.06 6.33 -15.58
C ALA A 81 22.84 5.71 -16.27
N GLU A 82 23.05 4.69 -17.09
CA GLU A 82 21.98 4.00 -17.81
C GLU A 82 21.52 2.69 -17.15
N LEU A 83 22.06 2.35 -16.00
CA LEU A 83 21.82 1.08 -15.31
C LEU A 83 21.92 -0.13 -16.25
N THR A 84 23.01 -0.20 -17.02
CA THR A 84 23.25 -1.25 -18.01
C THR A 84 24.55 -1.98 -17.69
N ILE A 85 24.50 -3.31 -17.70
CA ILE A 85 25.66 -4.20 -17.54
C ILE A 85 25.86 -4.99 -18.81
N GLU A 86 27.03 -4.85 -19.41
CA GLU A 86 27.48 -5.69 -20.52
C GLU A 86 28.26 -6.88 -19.96
N LEU A 87 27.92 -8.08 -20.42
CA LEU A 87 28.54 -9.31 -20.02
C LEU A 87 29.66 -9.71 -21.00
N LYS A 88 30.58 -10.58 -20.57
CA LYS A 88 31.70 -11.08 -21.40
C LYS A 88 31.24 -11.84 -22.66
N ASN A 89 30.05 -12.45 -22.62
CA ASN A 89 29.43 -13.12 -23.76
C ASN A 89 28.63 -12.17 -24.67
N LYS A 90 28.80 -10.84 -24.53
CA LYS A 90 28.14 -9.77 -25.26
C LYS A 90 26.65 -9.60 -24.95
N SER A 91 26.07 -10.36 -24.01
CA SER A 91 24.74 -10.12 -23.53
C SER A 91 24.68 -8.84 -22.66
N ARG A 92 23.49 -8.21 -22.62
CA ARG A 92 23.28 -7.00 -21.84
C ARG A 92 22.10 -7.16 -20.89
N ILE A 93 22.26 -6.71 -19.68
CA ILE A 93 21.18 -6.62 -18.70
C ILE A 93 20.97 -5.15 -18.39
N CYS A 94 19.74 -4.64 -18.63
CA CYS A 94 19.38 -3.24 -18.45
C CYS A 94 18.25 -3.12 -17.43
N LEU A 95 18.34 -2.14 -16.54
CA LEU A 95 17.23 -1.77 -15.65
C LEU A 95 16.54 -0.54 -16.21
N ARG A 96 15.20 -0.53 -16.19
CA ARG A 96 14.37 0.53 -16.77
C ARG A 96 13.21 0.87 -15.83
N GLY A 97 12.72 2.11 -15.94
CA GLY A 97 11.46 2.55 -15.32
C GLY A 97 10.34 2.61 -16.36
N ALA A 98 9.15 2.21 -15.98
CA ALA A 98 7.97 2.31 -16.84
C ALA A 98 7.31 3.71 -16.80
N ASP A 99 7.81 4.60 -15.96
CA ASP A 99 7.37 6.01 -15.82
C ASP A 99 7.61 6.86 -17.09
N ASN A 100 8.52 6.43 -17.97
CA ASN A 100 8.74 7.03 -19.27
C ASN A 100 8.64 5.96 -20.37
N LYS A 101 7.44 5.74 -20.90
CA LYS A 101 7.13 4.70 -21.89
C LYS A 101 7.95 4.85 -23.17
N ASP A 102 8.20 6.08 -23.64
CA ASP A 102 8.89 6.32 -24.90
C ASP A 102 10.37 5.90 -24.84
N SER A 103 10.98 5.96 -23.66
CA SER A 103 12.35 5.47 -23.46
C SER A 103 12.53 3.96 -23.58
N LEU A 104 11.43 3.22 -23.63
CA LEU A 104 11.39 1.75 -23.72
C LEU A 104 11.28 1.26 -25.17
N ARG A 105 11.15 2.13 -26.16
CA ARG A 105 10.97 1.79 -27.59
C ARG A 105 12.31 1.48 -28.29
N GLY A 106 12.22 0.77 -29.43
CA GLY A 106 13.31 0.67 -30.42
C GLY A 106 14.41 -0.35 -30.13
N VAL A 107 14.21 -1.29 -29.18
CA VAL A 107 15.17 -2.34 -28.86
C VAL A 107 14.50 -3.70 -28.89
N GLY A 108 15.04 -4.66 -29.66
CA GLY A 108 14.62 -6.07 -29.57
C GLY A 108 15.08 -6.67 -28.22
N ILE A 109 14.17 -7.28 -27.49
CA ILE A 109 14.41 -7.84 -26.15
C ILE A 109 14.18 -9.34 -26.18
N ASP A 110 15.12 -10.11 -25.62
CA ASP A 110 15.01 -11.57 -25.53
C ASP A 110 14.26 -12.02 -24.26
N PHE A 111 14.45 -11.28 -23.18
CA PHE A 111 13.82 -11.59 -21.90
C PHE A 111 13.54 -10.33 -21.08
N ILE A 112 12.36 -10.26 -20.49
CA ILE A 112 11.96 -9.13 -19.63
C ILE A 112 11.35 -9.61 -18.32
N VAL A 113 11.68 -8.93 -17.23
CA VAL A 113 10.97 -9.02 -15.97
C VAL A 113 10.30 -7.69 -15.70
N LEU A 114 8.98 -7.71 -15.47
CA LEU A 114 8.22 -6.59 -14.95
C LEU A 114 8.01 -6.84 -13.44
N ASP A 115 8.70 -6.08 -12.59
CA ASP A 115 8.57 -6.21 -11.13
C ASP A 115 7.64 -5.12 -10.59
N GLU A 116 6.89 -5.42 -9.53
CA GLU A 116 5.77 -4.63 -9.02
C GLU A 116 4.76 -4.28 -10.14
N CYS A 117 4.40 -5.30 -10.92
CA CYS A 117 3.63 -5.20 -12.17
C CYS A 117 2.27 -4.52 -11.97
N ALA A 118 1.62 -4.68 -10.82
CA ALA A 118 0.36 -4.04 -10.50
C ALA A 118 0.42 -2.50 -10.46
N ASP A 119 1.63 -1.92 -10.36
CA ASP A 119 1.88 -0.47 -10.35
C ASP A 119 2.39 0.06 -11.70
N ILE A 120 2.57 -0.80 -12.68
CA ILE A 120 2.96 -0.43 -14.04
C ILE A 120 1.69 -0.16 -14.87
N ASP A 121 1.71 0.91 -15.65
CA ASP A 121 0.63 1.22 -16.60
C ASP A 121 0.53 0.11 -17.68
N GLU A 122 -0.67 -0.41 -17.90
CA GLU A 122 -0.94 -1.43 -18.92
C GLU A 122 -0.43 -1.06 -20.32
N GLN A 123 -0.53 0.22 -20.71
CA GLN A 123 -0.05 0.70 -21.99
C GLN A 123 1.47 0.55 -22.15
N ALA A 124 2.25 0.63 -21.06
CA ALA A 124 3.69 0.38 -21.13
C ALA A 124 3.97 -1.07 -21.55
N TRP A 125 3.13 -2.01 -21.13
CA TRP A 125 3.22 -3.39 -21.60
C TRP A 125 2.66 -3.56 -23.00
N SER A 126 1.38 -3.26 -23.20
CA SER A 126 0.64 -3.60 -24.43
C SER A 126 1.16 -2.87 -25.67
N GLU A 127 1.48 -1.58 -25.56
CA GLU A 127 1.86 -0.74 -26.69
C GLU A 127 3.38 -0.68 -26.93
N VAL A 128 4.20 -0.91 -25.88
CA VAL A 128 5.64 -0.70 -25.97
C VAL A 128 6.43 -2.00 -25.76
N LEU A 129 6.34 -2.62 -24.57
CA LEU A 129 7.21 -3.74 -24.22
C LEU A 129 6.83 -5.05 -24.93
N ARG A 130 5.53 -5.33 -25.10
CA ARG A 130 5.07 -6.54 -25.80
C ARG A 130 5.56 -6.61 -27.27
N PRO A 131 5.50 -5.51 -28.05
CA PRO A 131 6.08 -5.47 -29.40
C PRO A 131 7.58 -5.74 -29.44
N THR A 132 8.37 -5.25 -28.46
CA THR A 132 9.84 -5.44 -28.45
C THR A 132 10.28 -6.91 -28.29
N LEU A 133 9.39 -7.80 -27.87
CA LEU A 133 9.60 -9.24 -27.78
C LEU A 133 9.27 -9.99 -29.06
N SER A 134 8.68 -9.32 -30.07
CA SER A 134 8.13 -10.00 -31.25
C SER A 134 9.24 -10.54 -32.15
N ASP A 135 10.25 -9.73 -32.43
CA ASP A 135 11.34 -10.09 -33.35
C ASP A 135 12.20 -11.24 -32.83
N THR A 136 12.42 -11.26 -31.53
CA THR A 136 13.27 -12.25 -30.85
C THR A 136 12.48 -13.48 -30.39
N LYS A 137 11.15 -13.47 -30.47
CA LYS A 137 10.26 -14.40 -29.77
C LYS A 137 10.56 -14.46 -28.27
N GLY A 138 10.93 -13.30 -27.70
CA GLY A 138 11.34 -13.15 -26.31
C GLY A 138 10.23 -13.51 -25.32
N SER A 139 10.61 -13.77 -24.09
CA SER A 139 9.72 -14.19 -23.02
C SER A 139 9.66 -13.17 -21.87
N ALA A 140 8.63 -13.26 -21.03
CA ALA A 140 8.46 -12.34 -19.91
C ALA A 140 8.05 -13.02 -18.61
N VAL A 141 8.50 -12.43 -17.49
CA VAL A 141 7.99 -12.72 -16.15
C VAL A 141 7.35 -11.44 -15.59
N PHE A 142 6.11 -11.55 -15.19
CA PHE A 142 5.36 -10.50 -14.50
C PHE A 142 5.33 -10.85 -13.02
N ALA A 143 5.88 -10.01 -12.17
CA ALA A 143 5.92 -10.24 -10.74
C ALA A 143 5.25 -9.09 -9.99
N GLY A 144 4.44 -9.38 -9.00
CA GLY A 144 3.78 -8.35 -8.21
C GLY A 144 3.01 -8.91 -7.04
N THR A 145 2.58 -8.01 -6.16
CA THR A 145 1.55 -8.27 -5.16
C THR A 145 0.22 -7.81 -5.75
N PRO A 146 -0.89 -8.57 -5.61
CA PRO A 146 -2.20 -8.15 -6.08
C PRO A 146 -2.61 -6.75 -5.59
N LYS A 147 -3.24 -5.95 -6.46
CA LYS A 147 -3.77 -4.62 -6.15
C LYS A 147 -5.06 -4.36 -6.89
N GLY A 148 -6.20 -4.72 -6.30
CA GLY A 148 -7.49 -4.58 -6.98
C GLY A 148 -7.59 -5.42 -8.26
N MET A 149 -8.70 -5.30 -8.98
CA MET A 149 -8.95 -5.99 -10.25
C MET A 149 -8.42 -5.16 -11.43
N ASN A 150 -7.09 -5.08 -11.57
CA ASN A 150 -6.42 -4.33 -12.64
C ASN A 150 -5.89 -5.27 -13.75
N TRP A 151 -5.20 -4.74 -14.75
CA TRP A 151 -4.65 -5.50 -15.86
C TRP A 151 -3.70 -6.66 -15.44
N PHE A 152 -3.03 -6.54 -14.28
CA PHE A 152 -2.22 -7.63 -13.74
C PHE A 152 -3.08 -8.80 -13.25
N HIS A 153 -4.30 -8.51 -12.74
CA HIS A 153 -5.32 -9.53 -12.47
C HIS A 153 -5.76 -10.23 -13.77
N ASP A 154 -6.00 -9.46 -14.83
CA ASP A 154 -6.44 -10.04 -16.10
C ASP A 154 -5.36 -10.93 -16.72
N LEU A 155 -4.09 -10.54 -16.63
CA LEU A 155 -2.97 -11.40 -16.97
C LEU A 155 -2.92 -12.68 -16.12
N TYR A 156 -3.19 -12.55 -14.81
CA TYR A 156 -3.23 -13.72 -13.93
C TYR A 156 -4.34 -14.68 -14.34
N GLN A 157 -5.54 -14.19 -14.63
CA GLN A 157 -6.65 -15.02 -15.13
C GLN A 157 -6.31 -15.69 -16.47
N ARG A 158 -5.67 -14.95 -17.36
CA ARG A 158 -5.20 -15.49 -18.62
C ARG A 158 -4.26 -16.67 -18.47
N GLY A 159 -3.34 -16.61 -17.52
CA GLY A 159 -2.43 -17.72 -17.24
C GLY A 159 -3.04 -18.89 -16.45
N GLN A 160 -4.29 -18.76 -16.00
CA GLN A 160 -5.08 -19.87 -15.44
C GLN A 160 -5.92 -20.56 -16.52
N ASP A 161 -6.13 -19.94 -17.66
CA ASP A 161 -6.87 -20.51 -18.80
C ASP A 161 -6.00 -21.56 -19.50
N GLN A 162 -6.45 -22.80 -19.52
CA GLN A 162 -5.74 -23.91 -20.14
C GLN A 162 -5.65 -23.82 -21.67
N THR A 163 -6.44 -22.95 -22.29
CA THR A 163 -6.40 -22.71 -23.74
C THR A 163 -5.27 -21.76 -24.15
N GLU A 164 -4.70 -21.03 -23.20
CA GLU A 164 -3.63 -20.04 -23.39
C GLU A 164 -2.25 -20.66 -23.14
N GLU A 165 -1.80 -21.53 -24.05
CA GLU A 165 -0.57 -22.33 -23.92
C GLU A 165 0.71 -21.51 -23.63
N GLU A 166 0.78 -20.27 -24.11
CA GLU A 166 1.94 -19.39 -23.88
C GLU A 166 1.98 -18.78 -22.48
N TYR A 167 0.88 -18.87 -21.70
CA TYR A 167 0.74 -18.21 -20.39
C TYR A 167 0.68 -19.22 -19.26
N SER A 168 1.28 -18.88 -18.11
CA SER A 168 1.12 -19.63 -16.85
C SER A 168 1.13 -18.69 -15.66
N SER A 169 0.22 -18.87 -14.74
CA SER A 169 0.09 -18.05 -13.55
C SER A 169 0.34 -18.84 -12.28
N PHE A 170 1.01 -18.20 -11.34
CA PHE A 170 1.38 -18.74 -10.05
C PHE A 170 0.93 -17.78 -8.95
N LEU A 171 0.40 -18.34 -7.88
CA LEU A 171 0.00 -17.58 -6.69
C LEU A 171 0.62 -18.23 -5.46
N PHE A 172 1.35 -17.45 -4.67
CA PHE A 172 1.95 -17.90 -3.43
C PHE A 172 1.81 -16.84 -2.33
N THR A 173 1.56 -17.30 -1.14
CA THR A 173 1.52 -16.47 0.06
C THR A 173 2.94 -16.06 0.52
N THR A 174 3.01 -15.11 1.45
CA THR A 174 4.27 -14.78 2.14
C THR A 174 4.86 -15.99 2.86
N LEU A 175 4.00 -16.79 3.51
CA LEU A 175 4.43 -17.99 4.26
C LEU A 175 5.08 -19.03 3.37
N GLU A 176 4.50 -19.30 2.19
CA GLU A 176 5.05 -20.26 1.22
C GLU A 176 6.41 -19.82 0.66
N GLY A 177 6.71 -18.52 0.68
CA GLY A 177 8.03 -18.01 0.32
C GLY A 177 9.14 -18.52 1.23
N GLY A 178 8.84 -18.72 2.51
CA GLY A 178 9.76 -19.26 3.51
C GLY A 178 10.87 -18.32 3.96
N PHE A 179 10.72 -17.00 3.71
CA PHE A 179 11.71 -15.98 4.08
C PHE A 179 11.28 -15.12 5.26
N VAL A 180 10.05 -15.27 5.74
CA VAL A 180 9.48 -14.54 6.86
C VAL A 180 9.10 -15.53 7.95
N ASP A 181 9.46 -15.20 9.18
CA ASP A 181 9.08 -16.00 10.34
C ASP A 181 7.56 -15.99 10.54
N SER A 182 7.00 -17.11 10.97
CA SER A 182 5.55 -17.24 11.19
C SER A 182 5.04 -16.31 12.27
N GLY A 183 5.86 -16.00 13.29
CA GLY A 183 5.52 -15.05 14.34
C GLY A 183 5.33 -13.63 13.81
N GLU A 184 6.16 -13.19 12.85
CA GLU A 184 6.02 -11.89 12.16
C GLU A 184 4.72 -11.83 11.35
N ILE A 185 4.31 -12.93 10.72
CA ILE A 185 3.05 -13.00 9.97
C ILE A 185 1.87 -12.91 10.93
N GLU A 186 1.90 -13.59 12.06
CA GLU A 186 0.85 -13.51 13.09
C GLU A 186 0.79 -12.11 13.73
N GLN A 187 1.94 -11.45 13.92
CA GLN A 187 1.96 -10.06 14.38
C GLN A 187 1.31 -9.12 13.34
N ALA A 188 1.69 -9.25 12.08
CA ALA A 188 1.07 -8.47 11.00
C ALA A 188 -0.44 -8.69 10.90
N LYS A 189 -0.91 -9.91 11.18
CA LYS A 189 -2.34 -10.23 11.21
C LYS A 189 -3.10 -9.50 12.32
N ARG A 190 -2.45 -9.22 13.44
CA ARG A 190 -3.04 -8.42 14.54
C ARG A 190 -3.04 -6.93 14.22
N ASP A 191 -2.02 -6.45 13.50
CA ASP A 191 -1.82 -5.02 13.24
C ASP A 191 -2.62 -4.51 12.03
N LEU A 192 -2.97 -5.39 11.09
CA LEU A 192 -3.61 -5.04 9.84
C LEU A 192 -5.11 -5.38 9.83
N ASP A 193 -5.87 -4.63 9.05
CA ASP A 193 -7.23 -5.01 8.70
C ASP A 193 -7.24 -6.26 7.79
N ALA A 194 -8.38 -6.95 7.78
CA ALA A 194 -8.48 -8.24 7.10
C ALA A 194 -8.20 -8.18 5.59
N LYS A 195 -8.65 -7.12 4.88
CA LYS A 195 -8.41 -6.99 3.43
C LYS A 195 -6.94 -6.72 3.13
N THR A 196 -6.33 -5.79 3.85
CA THR A 196 -4.89 -5.50 3.69
C THR A 196 -4.06 -6.73 4.01
N PHE A 197 -4.35 -7.45 5.10
CA PHE A 197 -3.62 -8.68 5.43
C PHE A 197 -3.74 -9.74 4.33
N ARG A 198 -4.96 -10.01 3.84
CA ARG A 198 -5.17 -10.97 2.75
C ARG A 198 -4.43 -10.55 1.47
N GLN A 199 -4.54 -9.28 1.07
CA GLN A 199 -3.86 -8.78 -0.12
C GLN A 199 -2.33 -8.88 0.00
N GLU A 200 -1.76 -8.38 1.10
CA GLU A 200 -0.30 -8.20 1.23
C GLU A 200 0.43 -9.50 1.64
N TYR A 201 -0.23 -10.39 2.41
CA TYR A 201 0.39 -11.61 2.93
C TYR A 201 -0.14 -12.89 2.29
N GLN A 202 -1.42 -12.94 1.92
CA GLN A 202 -2.05 -14.11 1.31
C GLN A 202 -2.19 -14.00 -0.20
N ALA A 203 -1.75 -12.90 -0.80
CA ALA A 203 -1.80 -12.63 -2.24
C ALA A 203 -3.21 -12.71 -2.84
N THR A 204 -4.24 -12.33 -2.09
CA THR A 204 -5.61 -12.29 -2.60
C THR A 204 -5.91 -11.00 -3.36
N TRP A 205 -6.83 -11.09 -4.32
CA TRP A 205 -7.34 -9.96 -5.06
C TRP A 205 -8.49 -9.32 -4.29
N GLU A 206 -8.25 -8.16 -3.68
CA GLU A 206 -9.24 -7.45 -2.87
C GLU A 206 -9.83 -6.26 -3.64
N THR A 207 -11.15 -6.10 -3.56
CA THR A 207 -11.85 -4.93 -4.10
C THR A 207 -12.26 -3.98 -2.98
N TYR A 208 -12.10 -2.67 -3.23
CA TYR A 208 -12.55 -1.62 -2.34
C TYR A 208 -13.87 -1.05 -2.87
N SER A 209 -14.96 -1.80 -2.63
CA SER A 209 -16.33 -1.43 -2.96
C SER A 209 -17.24 -1.61 -1.76
N GLY A 210 -18.42 -1.00 -1.79
CA GLY A 210 -19.38 -1.09 -0.70
C GLY A 210 -19.01 -0.20 0.50
N ILE A 211 -19.24 -0.69 1.72
CA ILE A 211 -19.04 0.09 2.96
C ILE A 211 -17.53 0.31 3.20
N ILE A 212 -17.17 1.58 3.49
CA ILE A 212 -15.77 1.98 3.74
C ILE A 212 -15.25 1.35 5.04
N TYR A 213 -16.03 1.41 6.11
CA TYR A 213 -15.65 0.88 7.43
C TYR A 213 -16.17 -0.53 7.66
N TYR A 214 -15.79 -1.45 6.79
CA TYR A 214 -16.25 -2.84 6.77
C TYR A 214 -15.84 -3.66 8.02
N GLY A 215 -14.84 -3.19 8.80
CA GLY A 215 -14.47 -3.78 10.08
C GLY A 215 -15.44 -3.46 11.22
N PHE A 216 -16.36 -2.51 11.01
CA PHE A 216 -17.33 -2.13 12.03
C PHE A 216 -18.44 -3.17 12.19
N SER A 217 -18.77 -3.49 13.43
CA SER A 217 -19.91 -4.34 13.81
C SER A 217 -20.69 -3.69 14.94
N THR A 218 -21.99 -3.54 14.76
CA THR A 218 -22.88 -2.96 15.77
C THR A 218 -22.91 -3.75 17.06
N SER A 219 -22.86 -5.10 16.98
CA SER A 219 -22.87 -5.97 18.15
C SER A 219 -21.54 -5.97 18.91
N GLU A 220 -20.43 -5.69 18.22
CA GLU A 220 -19.09 -5.87 18.80
C GLU A 220 -18.41 -4.54 19.15
N ASN A 221 -18.58 -3.49 18.32
CA ASN A 221 -17.89 -2.20 18.52
C ASN A 221 -18.72 -1.20 19.31
N ILE A 222 -20.05 -1.41 19.49
CA ILE A 222 -20.88 -0.52 20.31
C ILE A 222 -20.90 -1.07 21.75
N LYS A 223 -20.44 -0.26 22.71
CA LYS A 223 -20.42 -0.64 24.13
C LYS A 223 -20.75 0.56 25.02
N HIS A 224 -21.39 0.29 26.13
CA HIS A 224 -21.49 1.23 27.23
C HIS A 224 -20.19 1.18 28.05
N PHE A 225 -19.62 2.32 28.33
CA PHE A 225 -18.43 2.49 29.16
C PHE A 225 -18.38 3.92 29.71
N ASP A 226 -17.73 4.08 30.84
CA ASP A 226 -17.43 5.37 31.45
C ASP A 226 -15.93 5.62 31.38
N GLN A 227 -15.53 6.90 31.31
CA GLN A 227 -14.13 7.29 31.40
C GLN A 227 -13.62 7.01 32.82
N PRO A 228 -12.50 6.31 32.98
CA PRO A 228 -11.91 6.11 34.32
C PRO A 228 -11.62 7.44 35.00
N LEU A 229 -11.90 7.53 36.30
CA LEU A 229 -11.76 8.77 37.10
C LEU A 229 -10.32 9.32 37.16
N ASP A 230 -9.34 8.42 37.09
CA ASP A 230 -7.90 8.74 37.09
C ASP A 230 -7.39 9.14 35.69
N ASN A 231 -8.19 8.95 34.62
CA ASN A 231 -7.81 9.34 33.26
C ASN A 231 -8.11 10.82 33.03
N ASN A 232 -7.08 11.65 33.11
CA ASN A 232 -7.17 13.09 32.88
C ASN A 232 -6.88 13.49 31.41
N ILE A 233 -6.67 12.54 30.52
CA ILE A 233 -6.30 12.81 29.13
C ILE A 233 -7.48 12.50 28.20
N ILE A 234 -7.77 13.46 27.30
CA ILE A 234 -8.77 13.32 26.24
C ILE A 234 -8.10 13.50 24.90
N HIS A 235 -8.52 12.72 23.94
CA HIS A 235 -8.09 12.76 22.53
C HIS A 235 -9.26 13.17 21.66
N ILE A 236 -9.09 14.21 20.81
CA ILE A 236 -10.15 14.77 19.99
C ILE A 236 -9.70 14.78 18.53
N GLY A 237 -10.42 14.07 17.68
CA GLY A 237 -10.36 14.22 16.22
C GLY A 237 -11.30 15.33 15.78
N MET A 238 -10.84 16.25 14.93
CA MET A 238 -11.62 17.40 14.49
C MET A 238 -11.67 17.52 12.98
N ASP A 239 -12.84 17.91 12.48
CA ASP A 239 -13.04 18.36 11.11
C ASP A 239 -13.51 19.83 11.11
N PHE A 240 -12.85 20.68 10.29
CA PHE A 240 -13.04 22.13 10.25
C PHE A 240 -14.06 22.58 9.18
N ASN A 241 -15.05 21.74 8.89
CA ASN A 241 -16.19 22.17 8.07
C ASN A 241 -17.06 23.18 8.83
N LEU A 242 -17.64 24.12 8.09
CA LEU A 242 -18.49 25.16 8.72
C LEU A 242 -19.86 24.64 9.12
N ASP A 243 -20.40 23.67 8.37
CA ASP A 243 -21.78 23.19 8.56
C ASP A 243 -21.91 21.67 8.34
N PRO A 244 -21.89 20.90 9.40
CA PRO A 244 -21.53 21.24 10.77
C PRO A 244 -20.03 21.13 11.01
N MET A 245 -19.50 21.89 11.99
CA MET A 245 -18.20 21.62 12.58
C MET A 245 -18.30 20.41 13.51
N CYS A 246 -17.42 19.42 13.33
CA CYS A 246 -17.51 18.14 14.03
C CYS A 246 -16.26 17.82 14.84
N ALA A 247 -16.45 17.21 16.00
CA ALA A 247 -15.38 16.63 16.78
C ALA A 247 -15.81 15.29 17.38
N VAL A 248 -14.86 14.34 17.43
CA VAL A 248 -15.03 13.05 18.06
C VAL A 248 -14.12 12.97 19.27
N VAL A 249 -14.71 12.70 20.44
CA VAL A 249 -14.04 12.73 21.73
C VAL A 249 -13.79 11.31 22.23
N SER A 250 -12.55 11.01 22.57
CA SER A 250 -12.14 9.68 23.01
C SER A 250 -11.13 9.74 24.16
N TYR A 251 -11.00 8.63 24.88
CA TYR A 251 -9.84 8.34 25.70
C TYR A 251 -9.18 7.03 25.24
N ILE A 252 -7.91 6.86 25.60
CA ILE A 252 -7.15 5.66 25.26
C ILE A 252 -6.76 4.95 26.57
N SER A 253 -7.03 3.65 26.63
CA SER A 253 -6.62 2.80 27.75
C SER A 253 -6.08 1.48 27.20
N ASN A 254 -4.85 1.10 27.58
CA ASN A 254 -4.19 -0.12 27.15
C ASN A 254 -4.16 -0.33 25.62
N GLY A 255 -3.96 0.76 24.87
CA GLY A 255 -3.92 0.73 23.41
C GLY A 255 -5.29 0.65 22.71
N VAL A 256 -6.38 0.60 23.49
CA VAL A 256 -7.76 0.59 23.00
C VAL A 256 -8.32 2.01 23.04
N VAL A 257 -9.00 2.40 21.95
CA VAL A 257 -9.65 3.71 21.80
C VAL A 257 -11.13 3.59 22.18
N TYR A 258 -11.55 4.39 23.12
CA TYR A 258 -12.93 4.47 23.59
C TYR A 258 -13.53 5.81 23.16
N ILE A 259 -14.36 5.82 22.12
CA ILE A 259 -15.04 7.02 21.63
C ILE A 259 -16.28 7.25 22.49
N MET A 260 -16.19 8.26 23.34
CA MET A 260 -17.19 8.49 24.39
C MET A 260 -18.18 9.59 24.08
N ASP A 261 -17.87 10.50 23.16
CA ASP A 261 -18.76 11.61 22.82
C ASP A 261 -18.52 12.11 21.40
N GLU A 262 -19.50 12.81 20.85
CA GLU A 262 -19.41 13.55 19.61
C GLU A 262 -19.93 14.98 19.81
N ILE A 263 -19.30 15.93 19.12
CA ILE A 263 -19.73 17.34 19.15
C ILE A 263 -20.02 17.72 17.70
N GLN A 264 -21.22 18.28 17.49
CA GLN A 264 -21.62 18.87 16.24
C GLN A 264 -22.18 20.27 16.49
N ILE A 265 -21.65 21.28 15.81
CA ILE A 265 -22.11 22.66 15.95
C ILE A 265 -22.30 23.20 14.53
N TRP A 266 -23.52 23.68 14.28
CA TRP A 266 -23.89 24.27 13.01
C TRP A 266 -23.56 25.76 13.00
N SER A 267 -23.21 26.30 11.81
CA SER A 267 -22.89 27.72 11.61
C SER A 267 -21.87 28.25 12.63
N SER A 268 -20.81 27.46 12.88
CA SER A 268 -19.87 27.68 13.96
C SER A 268 -18.45 27.95 13.45
N ASN A 269 -17.57 28.26 14.37
CA ASN A 269 -16.16 28.48 14.14
C ASN A 269 -15.29 27.73 15.16
N THR A 270 -13.96 27.72 14.93
CA THR A 270 -13.01 26.98 15.75
C THR A 270 -12.98 27.46 17.21
N ASP A 271 -13.16 28.76 17.47
CA ASP A 271 -13.20 29.31 18.83
C ASP A 271 -14.42 28.79 19.62
N GLU A 272 -15.61 28.75 19.00
CA GLU A 272 -16.84 28.22 19.63
C GLU A 272 -16.74 26.73 19.91
N LEU A 273 -16.14 25.95 19.00
CA LEU A 273 -15.89 24.53 19.27
C LEU A 273 -14.93 24.34 20.46
N CYS A 274 -13.88 25.17 20.58
CA CYS A 274 -12.98 25.15 21.73
C CYS A 274 -13.71 25.44 23.04
N GLN A 275 -14.58 26.43 23.04
CA GLN A 275 -15.40 26.78 24.21
C GLN A 275 -16.32 25.61 24.63
N GLU A 276 -16.98 24.97 23.68
CA GLU A 276 -17.84 23.82 23.95
C GLU A 276 -17.04 22.62 24.50
N ILE A 277 -15.83 22.40 24.00
CA ILE A 277 -14.94 21.35 24.53
C ILE A 277 -14.56 21.67 25.98
N HIS A 278 -14.16 22.90 26.30
CA HIS A 278 -13.82 23.31 27.67
C HIS A 278 -15.02 23.20 28.62
N ARG A 279 -16.22 23.55 28.13
CA ARG A 279 -17.47 23.44 28.90
C ARG A 279 -17.79 21.98 29.26
N ARG A 280 -17.62 21.06 28.31
CA ARG A 280 -17.92 19.63 28.54
C ARG A 280 -16.83 18.93 29.35
N TYR A 281 -15.55 19.34 29.20
CA TYR A 281 -14.39 18.63 29.77
C TYR A 281 -13.49 19.57 30.58
N PRO A 282 -13.99 20.18 31.63
CA PRO A 282 -13.22 21.12 32.45
C PRO A 282 -12.02 20.40 33.14
N GLY A 283 -10.86 21.05 33.15
CA GLY A 283 -9.66 20.56 33.82
C GLY A 283 -8.96 19.36 33.18
N LYS A 284 -9.44 18.86 32.01
CA LYS A 284 -8.80 17.76 31.30
C LYS A 284 -7.65 18.24 30.43
N LYS A 285 -6.60 17.41 30.31
CA LYS A 285 -5.54 17.61 29.31
C LYS A 285 -6.02 17.11 27.95
N ILE A 286 -6.10 18.02 26.98
CA ILE A 286 -6.72 17.75 25.68
C ILE A 286 -5.66 17.68 24.58
N PHE A 287 -5.59 16.52 23.91
CA PHE A 287 -4.82 16.34 22.68
C PHE A 287 -5.76 16.41 21.50
N VAL A 288 -5.42 17.27 20.54
CA VAL A 288 -6.21 17.46 19.31
C VAL A 288 -5.43 16.97 18.11
N TYR A 289 -6.11 16.29 17.21
CA TYR A 289 -5.58 15.72 15.98
C TYR A 289 -6.26 16.38 14.77
N PRO A 290 -5.87 17.63 14.45
CA PRO A 290 -6.46 18.35 13.32
C PRO A 290 -5.84 17.89 12.00
N ASP A 291 -6.59 18.09 10.91
CA ASP A 291 -6.11 17.91 9.56
C ASP A 291 -4.93 18.86 9.24
N PRO A 292 -3.93 18.48 8.42
CA PRO A 292 -2.84 19.35 7.98
C PRO A 292 -3.30 20.68 7.37
N ALA A 293 -4.50 20.76 6.79
CA ALA A 293 -5.09 22.01 6.27
C ALA A 293 -5.31 23.06 7.36
N SER A 294 -5.38 22.67 8.64
CA SER A 294 -5.50 23.57 9.78
C SER A 294 -4.35 24.60 9.90
N ARG A 295 -3.24 24.39 9.19
CA ARG A 295 -2.11 25.34 9.09
C ARG A 295 -2.35 26.47 8.09
N GLN A 296 -3.38 26.39 7.26
CA GLN A 296 -3.67 27.41 6.26
C GLN A 296 -4.23 28.67 6.92
N ARG A 297 -3.73 29.83 6.48
CA ARG A 297 -4.24 31.11 6.93
C ARG A 297 -5.58 31.40 6.27
N LYS A 298 -6.57 31.78 7.08
CA LYS A 298 -7.89 32.20 6.59
C LYS A 298 -8.00 33.72 6.70
N THR A 299 -8.28 34.40 5.59
CA THR A 299 -8.47 35.86 5.56
C THR A 299 -9.65 36.30 6.42
N SER A 300 -10.71 35.51 6.48
CA SER A 300 -11.90 35.71 7.32
C SER A 300 -11.63 35.67 8.83
N ALA A 301 -10.49 35.08 9.26
CA ALA A 301 -10.09 34.97 10.67
C ALA A 301 -8.98 35.95 11.06
N GLY A 302 -8.82 37.06 10.34
CA GLY A 302 -7.73 38.04 10.61
C GLY A 302 -6.32 37.47 10.46
N GLY A 303 -6.12 36.49 9.57
CA GLY A 303 -4.85 35.82 9.32
C GLY A 303 -4.48 34.72 10.33
N ARG A 304 -5.32 34.44 11.32
CA ARG A 304 -5.15 33.30 12.24
C ARG A 304 -5.39 31.98 11.51
N THR A 305 -4.69 30.93 11.96
CA THR A 305 -4.93 29.56 11.50
C THR A 305 -5.77 28.80 12.53
N ASP A 306 -6.52 27.78 12.12
CA ASP A 306 -7.25 26.92 13.06
C ASP A 306 -6.29 26.33 14.10
N LEU A 307 -5.08 25.95 13.66
CA LEU A 307 -4.03 25.44 14.55
C LEU A 307 -3.66 26.49 15.62
N SER A 308 -3.49 27.76 15.26
CA SER A 308 -3.15 28.82 16.22
C SER A 308 -4.29 29.08 17.22
N ILE A 309 -5.54 28.95 16.81
CA ILE A 309 -6.70 29.06 17.67
C ILE A 309 -6.72 27.92 18.70
N LEU A 310 -6.50 26.68 18.26
CA LEU A 310 -6.44 25.52 19.15
C LEU A 310 -5.32 25.64 20.18
N GLN A 311 -4.12 26.07 19.74
CA GLN A 311 -2.97 26.25 20.64
C GLN A 311 -3.20 27.36 21.68
N ASN A 312 -3.83 28.48 21.27
CA ASN A 312 -4.17 29.59 22.16
C ASN A 312 -5.25 29.19 23.21
N ASN A 313 -6.09 28.20 22.87
CA ASN A 313 -7.03 27.61 23.80
C ASN A 313 -6.37 26.53 24.72
N GLY A 314 -5.04 26.37 24.70
CA GLY A 314 -4.32 25.47 25.59
C GLY A 314 -4.33 23.99 25.15
N PHE A 315 -4.77 23.67 23.92
CA PHE A 315 -4.81 22.29 23.44
C PHE A 315 -3.43 21.84 22.92
N VAL A 316 -3.09 20.58 23.17
CA VAL A 316 -1.87 19.96 22.64
C VAL A 316 -2.15 19.42 21.23
N CYS A 317 -1.74 20.15 20.19
CA CYS A 317 -2.03 19.78 18.80
C CYS A 317 -1.01 18.79 18.23
N LYS A 318 -1.49 17.68 17.68
CA LYS A 318 -0.71 16.64 16.99
C LYS A 318 -1.08 16.65 15.50
N VAL A 319 -0.36 17.48 14.74
CA VAL A 319 -0.62 17.66 13.29
C VAL A 319 0.43 16.89 12.49
N PRO A 320 0.05 15.95 11.63
CA PRO A 320 1.01 15.27 10.76
C PRO A 320 1.64 16.27 9.76
N PRO A 321 2.87 16.02 9.31
CA PRO A 321 3.59 16.94 8.41
C PRO A 321 2.90 17.06 7.03
N ARG A 322 2.21 16.02 6.59
CA ARG A 322 1.46 15.94 5.32
C ARG A 322 0.24 15.03 5.44
N HIS A 323 -0.66 15.14 4.48
CA HIS A 323 -1.80 14.23 4.39
C HIS A 323 -1.30 12.79 4.14
N MET A 324 -1.83 11.85 4.88
CA MET A 324 -1.74 10.44 4.53
C MET A 324 -2.69 10.13 3.37
N ALA A 325 -2.36 9.15 2.54
CA ALA A 325 -3.26 8.66 1.52
C ALA A 325 -4.61 8.24 2.14
N ILE A 326 -5.70 8.52 1.45
CA ILE A 326 -7.06 8.21 1.94
C ILE A 326 -7.19 6.72 2.28
N ARG A 327 -6.66 5.87 1.40
CA ARG A 327 -6.64 4.41 1.60
C ARG A 327 -5.96 4.01 2.91
N ASP A 328 -4.80 4.59 3.22
CA ASP A 328 -4.04 4.25 4.42
C ASP A 328 -4.79 4.67 5.70
N ARG A 329 -5.47 5.82 5.65
CA ARG A 329 -6.32 6.28 6.76
C ARG A 329 -7.50 5.33 6.99
N ILE A 330 -8.18 4.93 5.92
CA ILE A 330 -9.31 3.98 5.98
C ILE A 330 -8.85 2.62 6.53
N ASN A 331 -7.73 2.09 6.02
CA ASN A 331 -7.20 0.82 6.45
C ASN A 331 -6.77 0.84 7.92
N SER A 332 -6.17 1.94 8.39
CA SER A 332 -5.81 2.13 9.81
C SER A 332 -7.03 2.08 10.73
N VAL A 333 -8.14 2.70 10.32
CA VAL A 333 -9.40 2.65 11.08
C VAL A 333 -9.99 1.25 11.07
N ASN A 334 -10.07 0.59 9.90
CA ASN A 334 -10.58 -0.78 9.80
C ASN A 334 -9.75 -1.77 10.61
N ALA A 335 -8.44 -1.64 10.65
CA ALA A 335 -7.57 -2.49 11.45
C ALA A 335 -7.87 -2.36 12.96
N LYS A 336 -8.22 -1.16 13.42
CA LYS A 336 -8.60 -0.92 14.82
C LYS A 336 -10.04 -1.31 15.12
N LEU A 337 -10.95 -1.19 14.15
CA LEU A 337 -12.32 -1.67 14.28
C LEU A 337 -12.37 -3.20 14.36
N CYS A 338 -11.63 -3.88 13.50
CA CYS A 338 -11.46 -5.33 13.48
C CYS A 338 -10.19 -5.70 12.71
N SER A 339 -9.17 -6.18 13.40
CA SER A 339 -7.94 -6.68 12.74
C SER A 339 -8.19 -8.00 12.00
N ALA A 340 -7.23 -8.46 11.20
CA ALA A 340 -7.30 -9.74 10.52
C ALA A 340 -7.31 -10.95 11.51
N SER A 341 -6.82 -10.75 12.73
CA SER A 341 -6.93 -11.71 13.84
C SER A 341 -8.25 -11.62 14.61
N ASN A 342 -9.19 -10.79 14.14
CA ASN A 342 -10.49 -10.56 14.78
C ASN A 342 -10.40 -9.82 16.13
N GLU A 343 -9.31 -9.12 16.39
CA GLU A 343 -9.15 -8.27 17.57
C GLU A 343 -9.75 -6.88 17.30
N ARG A 344 -10.40 -6.31 18.32
CA ARG A 344 -11.06 -4.99 18.25
C ARG A 344 -10.42 -4.03 19.24
N GLN A 345 -10.01 -2.88 18.75
CA GLN A 345 -9.33 -1.84 19.54
C GLN A 345 -10.01 -0.47 19.43
N VAL A 346 -11.23 -0.41 18.88
CA VAL A 346 -12.09 0.77 18.89
C VAL A 346 -13.48 0.39 19.36
N PHE A 347 -13.95 1.07 20.41
CA PHE A 347 -15.31 0.96 20.90
C PHE A 347 -15.98 2.33 20.88
N ILE A 348 -17.27 2.38 20.51
CA ILE A 348 -18.07 3.59 20.37
C ILE A 348 -19.22 3.53 21.35
N HIS A 349 -19.39 4.61 22.14
CA HIS A 349 -20.51 4.71 23.03
C HIS A 349 -21.82 4.93 22.25
N PRO A 350 -22.95 4.30 22.64
CA PRO A 350 -24.22 4.38 21.88
C PRO A 350 -24.77 5.82 21.73
N LYS A 351 -24.36 6.77 22.59
CA LYS A 351 -24.77 8.18 22.47
C LYS A 351 -24.18 8.90 21.25
N CYS A 352 -23.10 8.38 20.63
CA CYS A 352 -22.48 8.94 19.44
C CYS A 352 -23.27 8.56 18.17
N LYS A 353 -24.52 8.98 18.06
CA LYS A 353 -25.48 8.55 17.04
C LYS A 353 -25.08 8.94 15.62
N ASN A 354 -24.55 10.16 15.43
CA ASN A 354 -24.15 10.65 14.11
C ASN A 354 -22.90 9.91 13.60
N LEU A 355 -21.91 9.68 14.48
CA LEU A 355 -20.73 8.90 14.17
C LEU A 355 -21.11 7.45 13.80
N LEU A 356 -21.96 6.81 14.62
CA LEU A 356 -22.44 5.45 14.36
C LEU A 356 -23.18 5.34 13.02
N ASN A 357 -24.02 6.31 12.69
CA ASN A 357 -24.69 6.36 11.39
C ASN A 357 -23.68 6.54 10.25
N SER A 358 -22.71 7.43 10.39
CA SER A 358 -21.66 7.66 9.38
C SER A 358 -20.81 6.40 9.15
N VAL A 359 -20.33 5.79 10.22
CA VAL A 359 -19.48 4.58 10.12
C VAL A 359 -20.22 3.40 9.48
N SER A 360 -21.53 3.28 9.77
CA SER A 360 -22.36 2.17 9.25
C SER A 360 -22.74 2.32 7.78
N LYS A 361 -22.84 3.55 7.26
CA LYS A 361 -23.45 3.82 5.94
C LYS A 361 -22.51 4.40 4.91
N HIS A 362 -21.31 4.85 5.30
CA HIS A 362 -20.39 5.48 4.37
C HIS A 362 -19.88 4.45 3.36
N THR A 363 -20.12 4.74 2.09
CA THR A 363 -19.75 3.86 0.96
C THR A 363 -18.76 4.55 0.04
N TYR A 364 -18.00 3.74 -0.69
CA TYR A 364 -17.17 4.23 -1.79
C TYR A 364 -18.08 4.79 -2.90
N LYS A 365 -17.66 5.90 -3.52
CA LYS A 365 -18.33 6.38 -4.73
C LYS A 365 -18.07 5.40 -5.87
N GLU A 366 -19.09 5.08 -6.66
CA GLU A 366 -18.94 4.26 -7.86
C GLU A 366 -17.88 4.86 -8.81
N GLY A 367 -16.99 4.02 -9.33
CA GLY A 367 -15.92 4.43 -10.24
C GLY A 367 -14.70 5.09 -9.59
N THR A 368 -14.63 5.22 -8.26
CA THR A 368 -13.41 5.68 -7.59
C THR A 368 -12.48 4.50 -7.30
N VAL A 369 -11.30 4.54 -7.91
CA VAL A 369 -10.17 3.68 -7.51
C VAL A 369 -9.36 4.45 -6.48
N LEU A 370 -9.34 3.98 -5.22
CA LEU A 370 -8.52 4.55 -4.15
C LEU A 370 -7.10 4.02 -4.16
#